data_36eb696f95e2c03853fa0f3a47db2bfd
#
_entry.id   36eb696f95e2c03853fa0f3a47db2bfd
#
_cell.length_a   1.000
_cell.length_b   1.000
_cell.length_c   1.000
_cell.angle_alpha   90.00
_cell.angle_beta   90.00
_cell.angle_gamma   90.00
#
_symmetry.space_group_name_H-M   'P 1'
#
loop_
_entity.id
_entity.type
_entity.pdbx_description
1 polymer ?
#
loop_
_entity_poly.entity_id
_entity_poly.type
_entity_poly.pdbx_seq_one_letter_code
_entity_poly.pdbx_strand_id
1 'polypeptide(L)'
;MPSGFRFVSRKQGDILRGGEVMRAPYGLEIIESCMSCPHREDRLFCNLPPAAVQRLAAITSAAAYPKGATLFVEGQSPRGVFILCSGKVKLSTSSADGRSLILRVSEAGEVLGLPATVTGKPYELTADVLEPAQANFISREDFLPFLREHGEAALRVAQQLGETYHSAIAEMRTIGLSHSASEKLARFLLDLSADHEEGKGEVRLTLTLTHEEIAQMIGASRETVTRLFADFKKKQLLQVKGSTVIIKNRAGLESVVSS
;
A
#
# COMPACT_ATOMS: atom_id res chain seq x y z
N MET A 1 -7.93 -14.65 -13.54
CA MET A 1 -7.94 -13.19 -13.51
C MET A 1 -7.01 -12.78 -12.39
N PRO A 2 -5.90 -12.08 -12.62
CA PRO A 2 -4.98 -11.69 -11.58
C PRO A 2 -5.50 -10.44 -10.88
N SER A 3 -5.68 -10.51 -9.57
CA SER A 3 -5.88 -9.34 -8.72
C SER A 3 -4.54 -8.60 -8.60
N GLY A 4 -4.29 -7.70 -9.57
CA GLY A 4 -3.14 -6.82 -9.55
C GLY A 4 -3.32 -5.69 -8.54
N PHE A 5 -2.22 -5.17 -8.04
CA PHE A 5 -2.12 -3.96 -7.27
C PHE A 5 -2.82 -2.80 -8.00
N ARG A 6 -3.94 -2.31 -7.47
CA ARG A 6 -4.61 -1.12 -8.03
C ARG A 6 -3.93 0.14 -7.51
N PHE A 7 -3.07 0.73 -8.33
CA PHE A 7 -2.63 2.12 -8.15
C PHE A 7 -3.64 3.06 -8.81
N VAL A 8 -4.48 3.71 -8.02
CA VAL A 8 -5.40 4.74 -8.54
C VAL A 8 -4.65 6.06 -8.68
N SER A 9 -4.26 6.39 -9.91
CA SER A 9 -3.78 7.73 -10.25
C SER A 9 -4.97 8.66 -10.46
N ARG A 10 -5.20 9.63 -9.56
CA ARG A 10 -6.16 10.73 -9.80
C ARG A 10 -5.45 12.02 -10.18
N LYS A 11 -5.92 12.63 -11.27
CA LYS A 11 -5.60 14.00 -11.69
C LYS A 11 -6.05 14.98 -10.62
N GLN A 12 -5.16 15.90 -10.27
CA GLN A 12 -5.44 17.12 -9.52
C GLN A 12 -6.51 17.94 -10.25
N GLY A 13 -7.68 18.11 -9.64
CA GLY A 13 -8.71 19.04 -10.08
C GLY A 13 -8.88 20.12 -9.02
N ASP A 14 -8.51 21.36 -9.37
CA ASP A 14 -8.72 22.55 -8.56
C ASP A 14 -10.21 22.79 -8.30
N ILE A 15 -10.60 22.93 -7.02
CA ILE A 15 -11.85 23.57 -6.64
C ILE A 15 -11.53 24.72 -5.69
N LEU A 16 -11.54 25.93 -6.25
CA LEU A 16 -11.52 27.18 -5.51
C LEU A 16 -12.88 27.41 -4.85
N ARG A 17 -12.97 27.43 -3.51
CA ARG A 17 -13.93 28.24 -2.74
C ARG A 17 -13.28 28.66 -1.42
N GLY A 18 -13.35 29.97 -1.15
CA GLY A 18 -12.66 30.68 -0.08
C GLY A 18 -12.93 30.12 1.32
N GLY A 19 -11.89 29.80 2.00
CA GLY A 19 -11.71 29.50 3.40
C GLY A 19 -10.22 29.28 3.58
N GLU A 20 -9.61 29.89 4.58
CA GLU A 20 -8.21 29.66 4.92
C GLU A 20 -7.99 28.16 5.08
N VAL A 21 -7.33 27.54 4.11
CA VAL A 21 -6.86 26.16 4.22
C VAL A 21 -5.77 26.18 5.27
N MET A 22 -6.11 25.80 6.50
CA MET A 22 -5.08 25.46 7.49
C MET A 22 -4.23 24.38 6.85
N ARG A 23 -3.00 24.73 6.46
CA ARG A 23 -2.03 23.76 5.96
C ARG A 23 -1.78 22.75 7.07
N ALA A 24 -2.38 21.60 6.94
CA ALA A 24 -2.19 20.51 7.86
C ALA A 24 -0.70 20.10 7.94
N PRO A 25 -0.27 19.46 9.02
CA PRO A 25 1.08 18.94 9.14
C PRO A 25 1.48 18.16 7.89
N TYR A 26 2.70 18.37 7.43
CA TYR A 26 3.32 17.65 6.30
C TYR A 26 2.64 17.87 4.93
N GLY A 27 1.85 18.95 4.77
CA GLY A 27 1.18 19.27 3.50
C GLY A 27 -0.04 18.40 3.18
N LEU A 28 -0.59 17.70 4.18
CA LEU A 28 -1.78 16.86 4.03
C LEU A 28 -3.06 17.70 4.11
N GLU A 29 -4.10 17.27 3.37
CA GLU A 29 -5.48 17.66 3.66
C GLU A 29 -6.03 16.70 4.71
N ILE A 30 -6.31 17.19 5.90
CA ILE A 30 -6.79 16.35 7.00
C ILE A 30 -8.30 16.11 6.85
N ILE A 31 -8.69 14.86 6.87
CA ILE A 31 -10.08 14.43 6.96
C ILE A 31 -10.47 14.43 8.44
N GLU A 32 -11.22 15.44 8.86
CA GLU A 32 -11.55 15.67 10.27
C GLU A 32 -12.52 14.62 10.83
N SER A 33 -13.41 14.08 10.02
CA SER A 33 -14.42 13.11 10.45
C SER A 33 -14.73 12.06 9.38
N CYS A 34 -14.91 10.82 9.82
CA CYS A 34 -15.42 9.75 8.96
C CYS A 34 -16.82 10.06 8.40
N MET A 35 -17.62 10.87 9.12
CA MET A 35 -18.95 11.27 8.67
C MET A 35 -18.93 12.19 7.43
N SER A 36 -17.94 13.07 7.35
CA SER A 36 -17.76 14.02 6.24
C SER A 36 -16.69 13.58 5.21
N CYS A 37 -16.18 12.37 5.34
CA CYS A 37 -15.12 11.88 4.45
C CYS A 37 -15.63 11.74 3.00
N PRO A 38 -15.04 12.47 2.02
CA PRO A 38 -15.50 12.45 0.63
C PRO A 38 -15.17 11.11 -0.08
N HIS A 39 -14.27 10.32 0.50
CA HIS A 39 -13.79 9.05 -0.08
C HIS A 39 -14.41 7.81 0.55
N ARG A 40 -15.39 7.98 1.45
CA ARG A 40 -15.93 6.87 2.22
C ARG A 40 -16.54 5.77 1.34
N GLU A 41 -17.29 6.15 0.32
CA GLU A 41 -18.03 5.23 -0.55
C GLU A 41 -17.10 4.41 -1.47
N ASP A 42 -15.94 4.96 -1.80
CA ASP A 42 -14.94 4.31 -2.66
C ASP A 42 -14.02 3.34 -1.90
N ARG A 43 -14.14 3.28 -0.55
CA ARG A 43 -13.22 2.50 0.30
C ARG A 43 -13.92 1.33 0.93
N LEU A 44 -13.38 0.13 0.72
CA LEU A 44 -13.98 -1.13 1.16
C LEU A 44 -14.44 -1.08 2.63
N PHE A 45 -13.53 -0.78 3.57
CA PHE A 45 -13.84 -0.78 4.99
C PHE A 45 -14.72 0.41 5.41
N CYS A 46 -14.54 1.57 4.79
CA CYS A 46 -15.24 2.80 5.20
C CYS A 46 -16.68 2.89 4.65
N ASN A 47 -17.03 2.09 3.64
CA ASN A 47 -18.37 2.03 3.07
C ASN A 47 -19.31 1.24 3.96
N LEU A 48 -19.73 1.85 5.06
CA LEU A 48 -20.59 1.28 6.08
C LEU A 48 -21.91 2.05 6.21
N PRO A 49 -22.98 1.43 6.76
CA PRO A 49 -24.21 2.12 7.09
C PRO A 49 -23.98 3.31 8.03
N PRO A 50 -24.82 4.35 7.98
CA PRO A 50 -24.64 5.58 8.76
C PRO A 50 -24.43 5.37 10.25
N ALA A 51 -25.17 4.46 10.88
CA ALA A 51 -25.03 4.14 12.30
C ALA A 51 -23.63 3.57 12.63
N ALA A 52 -23.11 2.67 11.78
CA ALA A 52 -21.78 2.10 11.93
C ALA A 52 -20.68 3.17 11.73
N VAL A 53 -20.84 4.06 10.74
CA VAL A 53 -19.90 5.18 10.50
C VAL A 53 -19.89 6.13 11.69
N GLN A 54 -21.06 6.45 12.27
CA GLN A 54 -21.16 7.31 13.45
C GLN A 54 -20.44 6.69 14.64
N ARG A 55 -20.64 5.39 14.88
CA ARG A 55 -19.95 4.66 15.96
C ARG A 55 -18.44 4.60 15.70
N LEU A 56 -18.03 4.32 14.44
CA LEU A 56 -16.63 4.32 14.03
C LEU A 56 -15.96 5.66 14.30
N ALA A 57 -16.60 6.77 13.91
CA ALA A 57 -16.10 8.12 14.16
C ALA A 57 -15.91 8.42 15.66
N ALA A 58 -16.79 7.91 16.52
CA ALA A 58 -16.73 8.13 17.96
C ALA A 58 -15.57 7.38 18.66
N ILE A 59 -15.09 6.28 18.10
CA ILE A 59 -14.01 5.45 18.67
C ILE A 59 -12.66 5.67 18.00
N THR A 60 -12.58 6.58 17.02
CA THR A 60 -11.41 6.82 16.19
C THR A 60 -10.61 8.00 16.71
N SER A 61 -9.28 7.84 16.80
CA SER A 61 -8.32 8.92 17.04
C SER A 61 -7.54 9.20 15.75
N ALA A 62 -7.78 10.37 15.14
CA ALA A 62 -7.10 10.79 13.90
C ALA A 62 -5.72 11.37 14.22
N ALA A 63 -4.70 10.99 13.42
CA ALA A 63 -3.37 11.57 13.50
C ALA A 63 -2.70 11.64 12.12
N ALA A 64 -1.84 12.66 11.94
CA ALA A 64 -0.97 12.81 10.79
C ALA A 64 0.43 12.31 11.13
N TYR A 65 1.02 11.58 10.20
CA TYR A 65 2.32 10.95 10.35
C TYR A 65 3.27 11.42 9.24
N PRO A 66 4.51 11.86 9.59
CA PRO A 66 5.51 12.18 8.59
C PRO A 66 6.05 10.93 7.89
N LYS A 67 6.67 11.11 6.73
CA LYS A 67 7.47 10.06 6.09
C LYS A 67 8.51 9.51 7.08
N GLY A 68 8.62 8.18 7.16
CA GLY A 68 9.54 7.47 8.06
C GLY A 68 8.99 7.23 9.47
N ALA A 69 7.78 7.71 9.80
CA ALA A 69 7.14 7.36 11.07
C ALA A 69 6.72 5.88 11.07
N THR A 70 6.85 5.22 12.23
CA THR A 70 6.42 3.84 12.43
C THR A 70 5.08 3.82 13.16
N LEU A 71 4.07 3.13 12.61
CA LEU A 71 2.75 2.98 13.23
C LEU A 71 2.75 1.85 14.26
N PHE A 72 3.36 0.72 13.93
CA PHE A 72 3.56 -0.43 14.82
C PHE A 72 4.77 -1.26 14.35
N VAL A 73 5.32 -2.05 15.24
CA VAL A 73 6.52 -2.85 15.00
C VAL A 73 6.20 -4.34 15.11
N GLU A 74 6.79 -5.16 14.23
CA GLU A 74 6.76 -6.62 14.26
C GLU A 74 7.11 -7.15 15.66
N GLY A 75 6.37 -8.15 16.12
CA GLY A 75 6.56 -8.78 17.43
C GLY A 75 5.93 -8.05 18.61
N GLN A 76 5.47 -6.80 18.46
CA GLN A 76 4.76 -6.09 19.53
C GLN A 76 3.32 -6.59 19.69
N SER A 77 2.83 -6.60 20.93
CA SER A 77 1.42 -6.89 21.22
C SER A 77 0.50 -5.89 20.52
N PRO A 78 -0.62 -6.34 19.93
CA PRO A 78 -1.50 -5.47 19.17
C PRO A 78 -2.25 -4.51 20.07
N ARG A 79 -2.02 -3.22 19.85
CA ARG A 79 -2.75 -2.15 20.56
C ARG A 79 -4.07 -1.82 19.87
N GLY A 80 -4.20 -2.11 18.57
CA GLY A 80 -5.37 -1.80 17.77
C GLY A 80 -5.06 -1.81 16.28
N VAL A 81 -5.95 -1.19 15.52
CA VAL A 81 -5.86 -1.05 14.07
C VAL A 81 -5.65 0.40 13.66
N PHE A 82 -5.11 0.60 12.47
CA PHE A 82 -4.97 1.91 11.82
C PHE A 82 -5.74 1.90 10.50
N ILE A 83 -6.72 2.79 10.34
CA ILE A 83 -7.40 3.02 9.06
C ILE A 83 -6.60 4.07 8.31
N LEU A 84 -5.98 3.71 7.19
CA LEU A 84 -5.20 4.64 6.38
C LEU A 84 -6.13 5.56 5.59
N CYS A 85 -6.15 6.86 5.93
CA CYS A 85 -7.01 7.85 5.31
C CYS A 85 -6.36 8.53 4.10
N SER A 86 -5.02 8.72 4.14
CA SER A 86 -4.23 9.26 3.04
C SER A 86 -2.77 8.81 3.17
N GLY A 87 -1.98 8.96 2.11
CA GLY A 87 -0.57 8.56 2.08
C GLY A 87 -0.37 7.07 1.80
N LYS A 88 0.86 6.60 2.04
CA LYS A 88 1.27 5.21 1.81
C LYS A 88 2.09 4.68 2.98
N VAL A 89 1.88 3.40 3.30
CA VAL A 89 2.57 2.70 4.38
C VAL A 89 3.16 1.40 3.84
N LYS A 90 4.45 1.18 4.06
CA LYS A 90 5.07 -0.12 3.76
C LYS A 90 4.89 -1.08 4.93
N LEU A 91 4.61 -2.33 4.62
CA LEU A 91 4.56 -3.44 5.55
C LEU A 91 5.75 -4.34 5.29
N SER A 92 6.65 -4.46 6.28
CA SER A 92 7.92 -5.15 6.14
C SER A 92 8.19 -6.08 7.32
N THR A 93 9.01 -7.09 7.07
CA THR A 93 9.61 -7.94 8.10
C THR A 93 11.12 -7.88 8.01
N SER A 94 11.82 -8.24 9.08
CA SER A 94 13.27 -8.25 9.12
C SER A 94 13.78 -9.58 9.64
N SER A 95 14.80 -10.12 8.95
CA SER A 95 15.50 -11.31 9.41
C SER A 95 16.47 -10.98 10.56
N ALA A 96 16.89 -12.00 11.31
CA ALA A 96 17.80 -11.84 12.44
C ALA A 96 19.17 -11.24 12.06
N ASP A 97 19.60 -11.39 10.81
CA ASP A 97 20.82 -10.77 10.25
C ASP A 97 20.60 -9.35 9.70
N GLY A 98 19.42 -8.74 9.97
CA GLY A 98 19.10 -7.36 9.64
C GLY A 98 18.66 -7.09 8.20
N ARG A 99 18.46 -8.15 7.39
CA ARG A 99 17.88 -7.97 6.05
C ARG A 99 16.38 -7.69 6.17
N SER A 100 15.91 -6.66 5.49
CA SER A 100 14.50 -6.28 5.47
C SER A 100 13.85 -6.70 4.15
N LEU A 101 12.62 -7.21 4.24
CA LEU A 101 11.78 -7.56 3.11
C LEU A 101 10.48 -6.77 3.22
N ILE A 102 10.18 -5.95 2.22
CA ILE A 102 8.88 -5.28 2.09
C ILE A 102 7.93 -6.27 1.43
N LEU A 103 6.90 -6.69 2.17
CA LEU A 103 5.90 -7.60 1.65
C LEU A 103 4.84 -6.88 0.83
N ARG A 104 4.44 -5.68 1.25
CA ARG A 104 3.51 -4.85 0.47
C ARG A 104 3.55 -3.38 0.87
N VAL A 105 3.00 -2.55 0.01
CA VAL A 105 2.68 -1.14 0.28
C VAL A 105 1.17 -1.01 0.37
N SER A 106 0.70 -0.51 1.51
CA SER A 106 -0.72 -0.24 1.77
C SER A 106 -1.07 1.19 1.39
N GLU A 107 -2.29 1.37 0.88
CA GLU A 107 -2.82 2.65 0.40
C GLU A 107 -4.06 3.08 1.18
N ALA A 108 -4.51 4.31 0.90
CA ALA A 108 -5.68 4.88 1.55
C ALA A 108 -6.94 4.01 1.35
N GLY A 109 -7.65 3.75 2.45
CA GLY A 109 -8.83 2.87 2.51
C GLY A 109 -8.57 1.54 3.20
N GLU A 110 -7.31 1.14 3.37
CA GLU A 110 -6.95 -0.10 4.04
C GLU A 110 -6.91 0.05 5.57
N VAL A 111 -7.16 -1.07 6.25
CA VAL A 111 -7.01 -1.20 7.71
C VAL A 111 -5.78 -2.03 8.00
N LEU A 112 -4.81 -1.42 8.68
CA LEU A 112 -3.53 -2.04 9.04
C LEU A 112 -3.61 -2.69 10.42
N GLY A 113 -2.90 -3.81 10.60
CA GLY A 113 -2.83 -4.52 11.88
C GLY A 113 -4.04 -5.40 12.18
N LEU A 114 -4.91 -5.68 11.19
CA LEU A 114 -6.11 -6.51 11.33
C LEU A 114 -5.85 -7.90 11.90
N PRO A 115 -4.91 -8.74 11.33
CA PRO A 115 -4.70 -10.09 11.81
C PRO A 115 -4.32 -10.12 13.28
N ALA A 116 -3.35 -9.31 13.67
CA ALA A 116 -2.88 -9.20 15.05
C ALA A 116 -3.99 -8.73 16.00
N THR A 117 -4.73 -7.68 15.63
CA THR A 117 -5.79 -7.12 16.46
C THR A 117 -6.95 -8.11 16.68
N VAL A 118 -7.35 -8.84 15.63
CA VAL A 118 -8.43 -9.82 15.72
C VAL A 118 -8.01 -11.04 16.55
N THR A 119 -6.82 -11.58 16.29
CA THR A 119 -6.34 -12.80 16.93
C THR A 119 -5.74 -12.58 18.33
N GLY A 120 -5.29 -11.37 18.63
CA GLY A 120 -4.55 -11.04 19.85
C GLY A 120 -3.07 -11.50 19.82
N LYS A 121 -2.60 -12.02 18.70
CA LYS A 121 -1.18 -12.36 18.49
C LYS A 121 -0.37 -11.10 18.19
N PRO A 122 0.96 -11.10 18.42
CA PRO A 122 1.82 -9.97 18.05
C PRO A 122 1.67 -9.58 16.56
N TYR A 123 1.96 -8.31 16.25
CA TYR A 123 2.02 -7.87 14.85
C TYR A 123 3.03 -8.71 14.07
N GLU A 124 2.62 -9.17 12.90
CA GLU A 124 3.45 -10.00 12.02
C GLU A 124 4.45 -9.17 11.21
N LEU A 125 4.22 -7.88 11.09
CA LEU A 125 4.97 -6.94 10.25
C LEU A 125 5.19 -5.62 10.97
N THR A 126 6.21 -4.87 10.52
CA THR A 126 6.41 -3.46 10.86
C THR A 126 5.73 -2.59 9.81
N ALA A 127 5.03 -1.55 10.26
CA ALA A 127 4.34 -0.59 9.41
C ALA A 127 5.03 0.78 9.46
N ASP A 128 5.72 1.17 8.38
CA ASP A 128 6.41 2.44 8.24
C ASP A 128 5.81 3.32 7.16
N VAL A 129 5.64 4.60 7.43
CA VAL A 129 5.07 5.59 6.52
C VAL A 129 6.05 5.91 5.39
N LEU A 130 5.65 5.63 4.14
CA LEU A 130 6.44 5.93 2.92
C LEU A 130 6.21 7.35 2.42
N GLU A 131 4.97 7.80 2.45
CA GLU A 131 4.54 9.15 2.09
C GLU A 131 3.76 9.72 3.27
N PRO A 132 3.85 11.03 3.55
CA PRO A 132 3.07 11.62 4.65
C PRO A 132 1.63 11.09 4.63
N ALA A 133 1.15 10.67 5.78
CA ALA A 133 -0.09 9.91 5.88
C ALA A 133 -0.99 10.43 7.00
N GLN A 134 -2.29 10.39 6.78
CA GLN A 134 -3.27 10.43 7.85
C GLN A 134 -3.72 9.01 8.13
N ALA A 135 -3.62 8.57 9.38
CA ALA A 135 -4.16 7.30 9.82
C ALA A 135 -5.01 7.48 11.09
N ASN A 136 -6.13 6.81 11.10
CA ASN A 136 -7.08 6.82 12.21
C ASN A 136 -6.85 5.57 13.05
N PHE A 137 -6.43 5.76 14.29
CA PHE A 137 -6.22 4.66 15.23
C PHE A 137 -7.52 4.30 15.95
N ILE A 138 -7.77 2.99 16.12
CA ILE A 138 -8.83 2.45 16.95
C ILE A 138 -8.21 1.40 17.87
N SER A 139 -8.44 1.52 19.18
CA SER A 139 -7.93 0.55 20.14
C SER A 139 -8.54 -0.85 19.90
N ARG A 140 -7.81 -1.90 20.28
CA ARG A 140 -8.35 -3.27 20.21
C ARG A 140 -9.61 -3.43 21.06
N GLU A 141 -9.65 -2.74 22.20
CA GLU A 141 -10.77 -2.76 23.16
C GLU A 141 -12.05 -2.15 22.57
N ASP A 142 -11.94 -1.15 21.70
CA ASP A 142 -13.07 -0.53 21.00
C ASP A 142 -13.40 -1.24 19.68
N PHE A 143 -12.38 -1.70 18.96
CA PHE A 143 -12.55 -2.30 17.64
C PHE A 143 -13.29 -3.63 17.67
N LEU A 144 -12.95 -4.53 18.61
CA LEU A 144 -13.61 -5.84 18.69
C LEU A 144 -15.10 -5.76 19.06
N PRO A 145 -15.55 -4.94 20.05
CA PRO A 145 -16.97 -4.69 20.27
C PRO A 145 -17.65 -4.07 19.05
N PHE A 146 -17.02 -3.08 18.41
CA PHE A 146 -17.54 -2.47 17.18
C PHE A 146 -17.85 -3.51 16.10
N LEU A 147 -16.95 -4.47 15.86
CA LEU A 147 -17.20 -5.55 14.90
C LEU A 147 -18.34 -6.49 15.30
N ARG A 148 -18.53 -6.73 16.61
CA ARG A 148 -19.65 -7.57 17.10
C ARG A 148 -21.01 -6.88 16.95
N GLU A 149 -21.02 -5.56 17.13
CA GLU A 149 -22.24 -4.73 17.02
C GLU A 149 -22.62 -4.45 15.56
N HIS A 150 -21.62 -4.41 14.65
CA HIS A 150 -21.79 -4.05 13.26
C HIS A 150 -21.29 -5.16 12.32
N GLY A 151 -22.13 -6.15 12.03
CA GLY A 151 -21.78 -7.32 11.23
C GLY A 151 -21.27 -6.97 9.83
N GLU A 152 -21.73 -5.85 9.23
CA GLU A 152 -21.19 -5.39 7.94
C GLU A 152 -19.73 -4.95 8.04
N ALA A 153 -19.33 -4.30 9.14
CA ALA A 153 -17.92 -3.98 9.37
C ALA A 153 -17.08 -5.26 9.51
N ALA A 154 -17.60 -6.27 10.22
CA ALA A 154 -16.94 -7.58 10.31
C ALA A 154 -16.79 -8.25 8.94
N LEU A 155 -17.82 -8.15 8.08
CA LEU A 155 -17.75 -8.67 6.71
C LEU A 155 -16.67 -7.94 5.87
N ARG A 156 -16.56 -6.60 5.99
CA ARG A 156 -15.51 -5.83 5.31
C ARG A 156 -14.10 -6.21 5.79
N VAL A 157 -13.95 -6.46 7.10
CA VAL A 157 -12.70 -7.01 7.66
C VAL A 157 -12.38 -8.38 7.05
N ALA A 158 -13.36 -9.28 6.99
CA ALA A 158 -13.16 -10.60 6.39
C ALA A 158 -12.80 -10.52 4.90
N GLN A 159 -13.43 -9.63 4.14
CA GLN A 159 -13.10 -9.37 2.74
C GLN A 159 -11.66 -8.88 2.58
N GLN A 160 -11.24 -7.88 3.37
CA GLN A 160 -9.86 -7.37 3.32
C GLN A 160 -8.82 -8.43 3.72
N LEU A 161 -9.11 -9.27 4.74
CA LEU A 161 -8.25 -10.39 5.11
C LEU A 161 -8.16 -11.43 3.99
N GLY A 162 -9.29 -11.73 3.31
CA GLY A 162 -9.33 -12.62 2.15
C GLY A 162 -8.48 -12.10 0.99
N GLU A 163 -8.57 -10.81 0.65
CA GLU A 163 -7.75 -10.17 -0.36
C GLU A 163 -6.26 -10.21 0.00
N THR A 164 -5.94 -9.92 1.27
CA THR A 164 -4.56 -10.01 1.78
C THR A 164 -4.01 -11.43 1.68
N TYR A 165 -4.83 -12.45 1.99
CA TYR A 165 -4.45 -13.86 1.85
C TYR A 165 -4.18 -14.24 0.39
N HIS A 166 -5.07 -13.84 -0.53
CA HIS A 166 -4.87 -14.11 -1.97
C HIS A 166 -3.60 -13.44 -2.50
N SER A 167 -3.32 -12.19 -2.10
CA SER A 167 -2.09 -11.49 -2.47
C SER A 167 -0.85 -12.22 -1.93
N ALA A 168 -0.88 -12.65 -0.67
CA ALA A 168 0.24 -13.38 -0.07
C ALA A 168 0.53 -14.71 -0.80
N ILE A 169 -0.51 -15.45 -1.22
CA ILE A 169 -0.34 -16.68 -2.03
C ILE A 169 0.27 -16.36 -3.40
N ALA A 170 -0.15 -15.26 -4.04
CA ALA A 170 0.41 -14.84 -5.33
C ALA A 170 1.91 -14.46 -5.19
N GLU A 171 2.27 -13.75 -4.12
CA GLU A 171 3.66 -13.41 -3.80
C GLU A 171 4.51 -14.64 -3.51
N MET A 172 4.01 -15.59 -2.71
CA MET A 172 4.68 -16.87 -2.45
C MET A 172 4.96 -17.64 -3.73
N ARG A 173 4.01 -17.67 -4.67
CA ARG A 173 4.21 -18.28 -5.99
C ARG A 173 5.30 -17.55 -6.77
N THR A 174 5.30 -16.23 -6.76
CA THR A 174 6.32 -15.42 -7.44
C THR A 174 7.70 -15.68 -6.86
N ILE A 175 7.84 -15.69 -5.53
CA ILE A 175 9.13 -15.95 -4.87
C ILE A 175 9.60 -17.39 -5.13
N GLY A 176 8.68 -18.36 -5.06
CA GLY A 176 9.01 -19.79 -5.21
C GLY A 176 9.23 -20.26 -6.64
N LEU A 177 8.62 -19.59 -7.63
CA LEU A 177 8.67 -19.99 -9.04
C LEU A 177 9.52 -19.06 -9.90
N SER A 178 9.90 -17.88 -9.41
CA SER A 178 10.78 -16.97 -10.16
C SER A 178 12.24 -17.38 -10.01
N HIS A 179 12.93 -17.55 -11.14
CA HIS A 179 14.30 -18.04 -11.17
C HIS A 179 15.36 -16.93 -11.03
N SER A 180 15.01 -15.67 -11.30
CA SER A 180 16.00 -14.58 -11.31
C SER A 180 15.47 -13.25 -10.75
N ALA A 181 16.38 -12.42 -10.23
CA ALA A 181 16.07 -11.05 -9.83
C ALA A 181 15.59 -10.19 -11.03
N SER A 182 16.04 -10.53 -12.26
CA SER A 182 15.59 -9.86 -13.49
C SER A 182 14.10 -10.11 -13.76
N GLU A 183 13.67 -11.36 -13.63
CA GLU A 183 12.26 -11.75 -13.76
C GLU A 183 11.39 -11.06 -12.70
N LYS A 184 11.83 -11.07 -11.44
CA LYS A 184 11.11 -10.42 -10.34
C LYS A 184 10.96 -8.92 -10.56
N LEU A 185 12.02 -8.22 -11.01
CA LEU A 185 11.97 -6.80 -11.34
C LEU A 185 11.04 -6.52 -12.53
N ALA A 186 11.10 -7.35 -13.58
CA ALA A 186 10.23 -7.20 -14.75
C ALA A 186 8.76 -7.37 -14.35
N ARG A 187 8.42 -8.39 -13.55
CA ARG A 187 7.08 -8.62 -13.02
C ARG A 187 6.60 -7.44 -12.17
N PHE A 188 7.42 -6.97 -11.23
CA PHE A 188 7.11 -5.81 -10.41
C PHE A 188 6.75 -4.58 -11.25
N LEU A 189 7.50 -4.28 -12.32
CA LEU A 189 7.21 -3.15 -13.21
C LEU A 189 5.95 -3.36 -14.04
N LEU A 190 5.67 -4.60 -14.46
CA LEU A 190 4.43 -4.95 -15.18
C LEU A 190 3.21 -4.82 -14.28
N ASP A 191 3.28 -5.28 -13.02
CA ASP A 191 2.20 -5.17 -12.04
C ASP A 191 1.87 -3.70 -11.74
N LEU A 192 2.90 -2.84 -11.56
CA LEU A 192 2.71 -1.40 -11.41
C LEU A 192 2.08 -0.74 -12.65
N SER A 193 2.21 -1.36 -13.81
CA SER A 193 1.66 -0.85 -15.07
C SER A 193 0.26 -1.36 -15.39
N ALA A 194 -0.28 -2.28 -14.61
CA ALA A 194 -1.54 -2.98 -14.92
C ALA A 194 -2.76 -2.05 -14.97
N ASP A 195 -2.77 -1.00 -14.13
CA ASP A 195 -3.87 -0.03 -14.06
C ASP A 195 -3.76 1.12 -15.09
N HIS A 196 -2.70 1.13 -15.90
CA HIS A 196 -2.58 2.09 -16.98
C HIS A 196 -3.19 1.48 -18.25
N GLU A 197 -4.22 2.15 -18.79
CA GLU A 197 -4.98 1.68 -19.95
C GLU A 197 -4.07 1.12 -21.05
N GLU A 198 -4.43 -0.02 -21.62
CA GLU A 198 -3.81 -0.63 -22.81
C GLU A 198 -4.02 0.23 -24.07
N GLY A 199 -3.56 1.48 -24.03
CA GLY A 199 -3.45 2.34 -25.20
C GLY A 199 -2.11 2.07 -25.91
N LYS A 200 -2.08 2.23 -27.24
CA LYS A 200 -0.87 2.14 -28.08
C LYS A 200 0.14 3.26 -27.70
N GLY A 201 0.72 3.23 -26.49
CA GLY A 201 1.61 4.26 -26.02
C GLY A 201 2.55 3.80 -24.92
N GLU A 202 3.54 4.65 -24.65
CA GLU A 202 4.47 4.47 -23.54
C GLU A 202 3.75 4.57 -22.20
N VAL A 203 3.85 3.54 -21.36
CA VAL A 203 3.33 3.59 -19.99
C VAL A 203 4.32 4.35 -19.10
N ARG A 204 3.86 5.38 -18.42
CA ARG A 204 4.66 6.22 -17.52
C ARG A 204 4.28 5.94 -16.08
N LEU A 205 5.24 5.43 -15.31
CA LEU A 205 5.11 5.10 -13.90
C LEU A 205 5.90 6.12 -13.07
N THR A 206 5.29 6.73 -12.09
CA THR A 206 6.03 7.50 -11.08
C THR A 206 6.40 6.57 -9.94
N LEU A 207 7.68 6.23 -9.83
CA LEU A 207 8.19 5.41 -8.73
C LEU A 207 8.45 6.31 -7.51
N THR A 208 7.69 6.07 -6.45
CA THR A 208 7.91 6.69 -5.13
C THR A 208 8.91 5.89 -4.29
N LEU A 209 9.25 4.68 -4.74
CA LEU A 209 10.17 3.75 -4.10
C LEU A 209 11.61 3.98 -4.56
N THR A 210 12.54 3.92 -3.64
CA THR A 210 13.98 3.92 -3.91
C THR A 210 14.44 2.56 -4.45
N HIS A 211 15.63 2.48 -5.07
CA HIS A 211 16.21 1.20 -5.48
C HIS A 211 16.42 0.24 -4.31
N GLU A 212 16.66 0.75 -3.10
CA GLU A 212 16.73 -0.05 -1.88
C GLU A 212 15.39 -0.68 -1.55
N GLU A 213 14.31 0.10 -1.56
CA GLU A 213 12.96 -0.40 -1.29
C GLU A 213 12.48 -1.39 -2.36
N ILE A 214 12.81 -1.13 -3.64
CA ILE A 214 12.54 -2.09 -4.72
C ILE A 214 13.33 -3.39 -4.50
N ALA A 215 14.59 -3.29 -4.07
CA ALA A 215 15.42 -4.45 -3.75
C ALA A 215 14.81 -5.28 -2.62
N GLN A 216 14.32 -4.62 -1.57
CA GLN A 216 13.60 -5.25 -0.47
C GLN A 216 12.30 -5.92 -0.93
N MET A 217 11.57 -5.35 -1.91
CA MET A 217 10.35 -5.97 -2.45
C MET A 217 10.61 -7.22 -3.29
N ILE A 218 11.69 -7.23 -4.08
CA ILE A 218 12.00 -8.37 -4.96
C ILE A 218 12.99 -9.38 -4.33
N GLY A 219 13.41 -9.16 -3.08
CA GLY A 219 14.38 -10.03 -2.39
C GLY A 219 15.76 -10.03 -3.05
N ALA A 220 16.25 -8.85 -3.46
CA ALA A 220 17.55 -8.65 -4.10
C ALA A 220 18.40 -7.61 -3.35
N SER A 221 19.64 -7.34 -3.79
CA SER A 221 20.43 -6.22 -3.29
C SER A 221 20.15 -4.95 -4.12
N ARG A 222 20.35 -3.77 -3.51
CA ARG A 222 20.27 -2.47 -4.16
C ARG A 222 21.13 -2.39 -5.41
N GLU A 223 22.34 -2.92 -5.34
CA GLU A 223 23.31 -2.96 -6.44
C GLU A 223 22.76 -3.80 -7.60
N THR A 224 22.12 -4.95 -7.28
CA THR A 224 21.47 -5.80 -8.29
C THR A 224 20.33 -5.04 -8.98
N VAL A 225 19.45 -4.36 -8.23
CA VAL A 225 18.38 -3.54 -8.80
C VAL A 225 18.94 -2.44 -9.68
N THR A 226 19.96 -1.71 -9.21
CA THR A 226 20.61 -0.63 -9.99
C THR A 226 21.16 -1.16 -11.32
N ARG A 227 21.85 -2.33 -11.29
CA ARG A 227 22.38 -2.99 -12.49
C ARG A 227 21.25 -3.44 -13.44
N LEU A 228 20.19 -4.01 -12.91
CA LEU A 228 19.05 -4.48 -13.72
C LEU A 228 18.32 -3.32 -14.42
N PHE A 229 18.13 -2.18 -13.75
CA PHE A 229 17.60 -0.98 -14.40
C PHE A 229 18.49 -0.49 -15.54
N ALA A 230 19.82 -0.52 -15.36
CA ALA A 230 20.76 -0.16 -16.42
C ALA A 230 20.69 -1.15 -17.60
N ASP A 231 20.57 -2.45 -17.33
CA ASP A 231 20.44 -3.50 -18.34
C ASP A 231 19.12 -3.36 -19.13
N PHE A 232 17.99 -3.14 -18.43
CA PHE A 232 16.69 -2.93 -19.08
C PHE A 232 16.68 -1.66 -19.93
N LYS A 233 17.35 -0.59 -19.46
CA LYS A 233 17.55 0.62 -20.27
C LYS A 233 18.39 0.35 -21.52
N LYS A 234 19.49 -0.40 -21.41
CA LYS A 234 20.34 -0.78 -22.54
C LYS A 234 19.58 -1.63 -23.57
N LYS A 235 18.72 -2.53 -23.11
CA LYS A 235 17.84 -3.36 -23.95
C LYS A 235 16.62 -2.59 -24.49
N GLN A 236 16.51 -1.28 -24.23
CA GLN A 236 15.39 -0.42 -24.64
C GLN A 236 14.02 -0.91 -24.14
N LEU A 237 13.97 -1.66 -23.04
CA LEU A 237 12.73 -2.09 -22.41
C LEU A 237 12.08 -0.94 -21.65
N LEU A 238 12.89 -0.07 -21.05
CA LEU A 238 12.44 1.08 -20.29
C LEU A 238 13.35 2.30 -20.43
N GLN A 239 12.84 3.47 -20.03
CA GLN A 239 13.60 4.70 -19.86
C GLN A 239 13.33 5.25 -18.45
N VAL A 240 14.38 5.79 -17.79
CA VAL A 240 14.26 6.41 -16.46
C VAL A 240 14.57 7.90 -16.58
N LYS A 241 13.67 8.74 -16.05
CA LYS A 241 13.82 10.19 -15.95
C LYS A 241 13.47 10.65 -14.53
N GLY A 242 14.47 10.85 -13.68
CA GLY A 242 14.23 11.13 -12.27
C GLY A 242 13.48 9.97 -11.60
N SER A 243 12.34 10.26 -10.97
CA SER A 243 11.44 9.27 -10.37
C SER A 243 10.46 8.62 -11.37
N THR A 244 10.50 9.02 -12.67
CA THR A 244 9.59 8.49 -13.67
C THR A 244 10.27 7.37 -14.45
N VAL A 245 9.64 6.19 -14.46
CA VAL A 245 9.99 5.05 -15.33
C VAL A 245 9.00 4.99 -16.47
N ILE A 246 9.50 4.96 -17.69
CA ILE A 246 8.70 4.85 -18.91
C ILE A 246 8.95 3.47 -19.51
N ILE A 247 7.94 2.63 -19.54
CA ILE A 247 7.99 1.32 -20.21
C ILE A 247 7.90 1.55 -21.71
N LYS A 248 8.97 1.20 -22.43
CA LYS A 248 9.08 1.36 -23.89
C LYS A 248 8.64 0.11 -24.63
N ASN A 249 8.90 -1.06 -24.07
CA ASN A 249 8.60 -2.35 -24.67
C ASN A 249 8.04 -3.30 -23.64
N ARG A 250 6.70 -3.28 -23.49
CA ARG A 250 5.96 -4.15 -22.56
C ARG A 250 6.16 -5.64 -22.91
N ALA A 251 6.03 -6.01 -24.19
CA ALA A 251 6.22 -7.39 -24.64
C ALA A 251 7.63 -7.91 -24.33
N GLY A 252 8.65 -7.04 -24.43
CA GLY A 252 10.01 -7.36 -24.04
C GLY A 252 10.14 -7.63 -22.53
N LEU A 253 9.45 -6.88 -21.65
CA LEU A 253 9.40 -7.16 -20.22
C LEU A 253 8.66 -8.47 -19.92
N GLU A 254 7.56 -8.75 -20.63
CA GLU A 254 6.81 -9.99 -20.51
C GLU A 254 7.65 -11.20 -20.91
N SER A 255 8.49 -11.08 -21.94
CA SER A 255 9.42 -12.14 -22.33
C SER A 255 10.49 -12.43 -21.26
N VAL A 256 10.92 -11.42 -20.50
CA VAL A 256 11.85 -11.61 -19.36
C VAL A 256 11.20 -12.41 -18.24
N VAL A 257 9.87 -12.27 -18.06
CA VAL A 257 9.10 -13.03 -17.04
C VAL A 257 8.89 -14.49 -17.44
N SER A 258 8.91 -14.79 -18.75
CA SER A 258 8.62 -16.12 -19.29
C SER A 258 9.88 -16.93 -19.61
N SER A 259 11.07 -16.38 -19.35
CA SER A 259 12.37 -17.01 -19.62
C SER A 259 12.89 -17.76 -18.41
#